data_adcbd6b0989d295d6715f5a460259a25
#
_entry.id   adcbd6b0989d295d6715f5a460259a25
#
_cell.length_a   1.000
_cell.length_b   1.000
_cell.length_c   1.000
_cell.angle_alpha   90.00
_cell.angle_beta   90.00
_cell.angle_gamma   90.00
#
_symmetry.space_group_name_H-M   'P 1'
#
loop_
_entity.id
_entity.type
_entity.pdbx_description
1 polymer ?
#
loop_
_entity_poly.entity_id
_entity_poly.type
_entity_poly.pdbx_seq_one_letter_code
_entity_poly.pdbx_strand_id
1 'polypeptide(L)'
;MSSKKETSLTKQDNGFLRLADFNMAGMMAEELDGLDMSFERIKIPSAGSTVFEVPGENPGEPDTVKEFSAVILYHHPLHAYYKAKYTGGNQPPDCGSFDGITGEGDPGGNCAACPLNRFGTGENGSKACKNRRRIYVLREGEI
;
A
#
# COMPACT_ATOMS: atom_id res chain seq x y z
N MET A 1 -40.90 -35.61 -7.81
CA MET A 1 -39.95 -34.88 -8.69
C MET A 1 -39.00 -34.08 -7.82
N SER A 2 -37.83 -34.59 -7.64
CA SER A 2 -36.82 -33.87 -6.86
C SER A 2 -36.24 -32.72 -7.71
N SER A 3 -36.64 -31.52 -7.40
CA SER A 3 -35.94 -30.31 -7.84
C SER A 3 -34.51 -30.39 -7.29
N LYS A 4 -33.56 -30.78 -8.12
CA LYS A 4 -32.16 -30.61 -7.80
C LYS A 4 -31.97 -29.11 -7.55
N LYS A 5 -31.79 -28.75 -6.30
CA LYS A 5 -31.16 -27.51 -5.94
C LYS A 5 -29.80 -27.49 -6.63
N GLU A 6 -29.70 -26.83 -7.74
CA GLU A 6 -28.41 -26.35 -8.22
C GLU A 6 -27.94 -25.35 -7.21
N THR A 7 -27.32 -25.88 -6.18
CA THR A 7 -26.85 -25.09 -5.08
C THR A 7 -25.39 -24.88 -5.28
N SER A 8 -25.05 -23.68 -5.34
CA SER A 8 -24.03 -23.10 -4.49
C SER A 8 -22.68 -22.77 -5.07
N LEU A 9 -22.15 -23.44 -6.05
CA LEU A 9 -20.86 -23.04 -6.64
C LEU A 9 -20.97 -21.67 -7.32
N THR A 10 -22.06 -21.44 -8.05
CA THR A 10 -22.35 -20.14 -8.66
C THR A 10 -22.62 -19.03 -7.64
N LYS A 11 -23.20 -19.39 -6.49
CA LYS A 11 -23.42 -18.42 -5.41
C LYS A 11 -22.14 -18.10 -4.64
N GLN A 12 -21.20 -19.04 -4.58
CA GLN A 12 -19.88 -18.79 -4.02
C GLN A 12 -19.04 -17.89 -4.91
N ASP A 13 -19.12 -18.10 -6.22
CA ASP A 13 -18.43 -17.23 -7.19
C ASP A 13 -18.94 -15.78 -7.10
N ASN A 14 -20.25 -15.59 -6.92
CA ASN A 14 -20.82 -14.26 -6.68
C ASN A 14 -20.38 -13.67 -5.34
N GLY A 15 -20.04 -14.49 -4.36
CA GLY A 15 -19.47 -14.07 -3.09
C GLY A 15 -18.08 -13.45 -3.25
N PHE A 16 -17.24 -14.04 -4.06
CA PHE A 16 -15.91 -13.52 -4.36
C PHE A 16 -15.96 -12.24 -5.20
N LEU A 17 -16.85 -12.17 -6.16
CA LEU A 17 -17.09 -10.95 -6.96
C LEU A 17 -17.56 -9.79 -6.09
N ARG A 18 -18.42 -10.07 -5.11
CA ARG A 18 -18.84 -9.06 -4.12
C ARG A 18 -17.71 -8.59 -3.22
N LEU A 19 -16.74 -9.44 -2.94
CA LEU A 19 -15.52 -9.07 -2.21
C LEU A 19 -14.61 -8.19 -3.04
N ALA A 20 -14.58 -8.37 -4.35
CA ALA A 20 -13.78 -7.52 -5.25
C ALA A 20 -14.34 -6.09 -5.33
N ASP A 21 -15.66 -5.92 -5.21
CA ASP A 21 -16.33 -4.61 -5.15
C ASP A 21 -16.33 -3.97 -3.76
N PHE A 22 -15.76 -4.67 -2.80
CA PHE A 22 -15.79 -4.28 -1.41
C PHE A 22 -14.80 -3.15 -1.12
N ASN A 23 -15.30 -2.02 -0.71
CA ASN A 23 -14.45 -0.90 -0.30
C ASN A 23 -13.88 -1.13 1.10
N MET A 24 -12.85 -1.96 1.19
CA MET A 24 -12.18 -2.26 2.44
C MET A 24 -11.63 -0.99 3.14
N ALA A 25 -11.16 -0.03 2.37
CA ALA A 25 -10.66 1.23 2.93
C ALA A 25 -11.77 2.04 3.61
N GLY A 26 -12.97 2.09 3.01
CA GLY A 26 -14.13 2.76 3.60
C GLY A 26 -14.62 2.07 4.86
N MET A 27 -14.73 0.74 4.83
CA MET A 27 -15.11 -0.02 6.02
C MET A 27 -14.09 0.05 7.15
N MET A 28 -12.82 -0.04 6.81
CA MET A 28 -11.78 0.13 7.83
C MET A 28 -11.84 1.52 8.44
N ALA A 29 -12.16 2.55 7.68
CA ALA A 29 -12.33 3.89 8.21
C ALA A 29 -13.53 4.01 9.16
N GLU A 30 -14.65 3.36 8.85
CA GLU A 30 -15.84 3.37 9.69
C GLU A 30 -15.71 2.50 10.95
N GLU A 31 -15.20 1.28 10.80
CA GLU A 31 -15.05 0.32 11.90
C GLU A 31 -13.91 0.71 12.86
N LEU A 32 -12.94 1.46 12.38
CA LEU A 32 -11.74 1.84 13.12
C LEU A 32 -11.75 3.30 13.54
N ASP A 33 -12.86 4.01 13.36
CA ASP A 33 -13.00 5.38 13.81
C ASP A 33 -12.79 5.46 15.33
N GLY A 34 -11.76 6.19 15.72
CA GLY A 34 -11.34 6.32 17.11
C GLY A 34 -10.36 5.24 17.61
N LEU A 35 -9.98 4.28 16.79
CA LEU A 35 -8.90 3.34 17.10
C LEU A 35 -7.60 3.81 16.43
N ASP A 36 -6.57 3.99 17.23
CA ASP A 36 -5.23 4.29 16.73
C ASP A 36 -4.60 3.01 16.15
N MET A 37 -4.93 2.72 14.91
CA MET A 37 -4.38 1.55 14.20
C MET A 37 -3.07 1.91 13.55
N SER A 38 -1.99 1.65 14.24
CA SER A 38 -0.66 1.63 13.64
C SER A 38 -0.41 0.27 13.00
N PHE A 39 -0.40 0.23 11.68
CA PHE A 39 0.11 -0.95 10.98
C PHE A 39 1.62 -1.02 11.14
N GLU A 40 2.13 -2.15 11.54
CA GLU A 40 3.56 -2.40 11.54
C GLU A 40 4.09 -2.44 10.11
N ARG A 41 5.29 -1.96 9.92
CA ARG A 41 5.91 -1.86 8.59
C ARG A 41 6.94 -2.96 8.38
N ILE A 42 6.88 -3.57 7.21
CA ILE A 42 7.97 -4.40 6.69
C ILE A 42 8.90 -3.48 5.91
N LYS A 43 10.16 -3.46 6.31
CA LYS A 43 11.18 -2.69 5.60
C LYS A 43 11.76 -3.52 4.48
N ILE A 44 11.64 -3.01 3.27
CA ILE A 44 12.16 -3.64 2.07
C ILE A 44 13.69 -3.47 2.02
N PRO A 45 14.45 -4.48 1.56
CA PRO A 45 15.89 -4.36 1.38
C PRO A 45 16.26 -3.14 0.52
N SER A 46 17.24 -2.36 0.99
CA SER A 46 17.73 -1.18 0.30
C SER A 46 19.21 -0.96 0.58
N ALA A 47 19.86 -0.15 -0.23
CA ALA A 47 21.26 0.26 -0.03
C ALA A 47 22.24 -0.92 0.20
N GLY A 48 22.11 -2.01 -0.57
CA GLY A 48 22.97 -3.18 -0.48
C GLY A 48 22.56 -4.24 0.53
N SER A 49 21.51 -4.00 1.31
CA SER A 49 20.89 -5.04 2.14
C SER A 49 20.17 -6.07 1.27
N THR A 50 20.17 -7.32 1.69
CA THR A 50 19.46 -8.44 1.04
C THR A 50 18.36 -9.04 1.89
N VAL A 51 18.07 -8.42 3.03
CA VAL A 51 17.10 -8.92 4.01
C VAL A 51 15.98 -7.92 4.23
N PHE A 52 14.77 -8.46 4.47
CA PHE A 52 13.64 -7.69 4.96
C PHE A 52 13.74 -7.57 6.48
N GLU A 53 13.36 -6.42 7.02
CA GLU A 53 13.09 -6.27 8.45
C GLU A 53 11.58 -6.40 8.64
N VAL A 54 11.18 -7.41 9.40
CA VAL A 54 9.76 -7.69 9.70
C VAL A 54 9.51 -7.47 11.18
N PRO A 55 8.26 -7.16 11.60
CA PRO A 55 7.92 -7.08 13.01
C PRO A 55 8.29 -8.37 13.75
N GLY A 56 9.04 -8.25 14.84
CA GLY A 56 9.47 -9.35 15.69
C GLY A 56 8.46 -9.62 16.82
N GLU A 57 8.77 -10.61 17.65
CA GLU A 57 7.93 -10.96 18.80
C GLU A 57 7.89 -9.86 19.84
N ASN A 58 8.97 -9.09 19.98
CA ASN A 58 9.06 -7.99 20.91
C ASN A 58 8.84 -6.64 20.21
N PRO A 59 8.02 -5.75 20.76
CA PRO A 59 7.86 -4.41 20.23
C PRO A 59 9.19 -3.66 20.11
N GLY A 60 9.48 -3.12 18.94
CA GLY A 60 10.70 -2.37 18.68
C GLY A 60 11.93 -3.21 18.30
N GLU A 61 11.83 -4.53 18.31
CA GLU A 61 12.90 -5.44 17.89
C GLU A 61 12.49 -6.17 16.60
N PRO A 62 12.85 -5.66 15.41
CA PRO A 62 12.52 -6.33 14.18
C PRO A 62 13.37 -7.57 13.96
N ASP A 63 12.77 -8.58 13.35
CA ASP A 63 13.47 -9.74 12.84
C ASP A 63 13.95 -9.51 11.41
N THR A 64 15.03 -10.13 11.01
CA THR A 64 15.54 -10.09 9.63
C THR A 64 15.31 -11.41 8.93
N VAL A 65 14.70 -11.36 7.76
CA VAL A 65 14.43 -12.56 6.94
C VAL A 65 14.79 -12.29 5.48
N LYS A 66 15.21 -13.32 4.77
CA LYS A 66 15.50 -13.22 3.34
C LYS A 66 14.24 -13.32 2.48
N GLU A 67 13.26 -14.03 2.98
CA GLU A 67 11.97 -14.25 2.34
C GLU A 67 10.89 -14.45 3.38
N PHE A 68 9.66 -14.20 3.04
CA PHE A 68 8.49 -14.50 3.85
C PHE A 68 7.30 -14.77 2.95
N SER A 69 6.33 -15.52 3.45
CA SER A 69 5.06 -15.79 2.79
C SER A 69 3.97 -14.94 3.38
N ALA A 70 3.15 -14.33 2.53
CA ALA A 70 2.07 -13.48 2.96
C ALA A 70 0.93 -13.46 1.94
N VAL A 71 -0.26 -13.10 2.40
CA VAL A 71 -1.42 -12.83 1.56
C VAL A 71 -1.58 -11.33 1.41
N ILE A 72 -1.74 -10.85 0.19
CA ILE A 72 -2.02 -9.44 -0.07
C ILE A 72 -3.51 -9.20 0.19
N LEU A 73 -3.78 -8.37 1.19
CA LEU A 73 -5.15 -8.00 1.56
C LEU A 73 -5.65 -6.82 0.74
N TYR A 74 -4.79 -5.83 0.54
CA TYR A 74 -5.12 -4.59 -0.16
C TYR A 74 -3.86 -3.91 -0.68
N HIS A 75 -3.98 -3.16 -1.75
CA HIS A 75 -2.91 -2.29 -2.23
C HIS A 75 -3.47 -1.05 -2.93
N HIS A 76 -2.73 0.03 -2.91
CA HIS A 76 -3.09 1.25 -3.61
C HIS A 76 -1.85 2.01 -4.11
N PRO A 77 -1.97 2.78 -5.20
CA PRO A 77 -0.89 3.65 -5.63
C PRO A 77 -0.62 4.75 -4.60
N LEU A 78 0.63 5.18 -4.54
CA LEU A 78 1.09 6.23 -3.66
C LEU A 78 2.12 7.07 -4.40
N HIS A 79 1.90 8.38 -4.48
CA HIS A 79 2.87 9.30 -5.06
C HIS A 79 3.47 10.18 -3.98
N ALA A 80 4.75 10.48 -4.09
CA ALA A 80 5.43 11.38 -3.18
C ALA A 80 6.48 12.22 -3.93
N TYR A 81 6.40 13.51 -3.74
CA TYR A 81 7.36 14.47 -4.28
C TYR A 81 8.02 15.27 -3.15
N TYR A 82 9.33 15.35 -3.21
CA TYR A 82 10.17 16.13 -2.30
C TYR A 82 10.95 17.17 -3.11
N LYS A 83 10.80 18.44 -2.79
CA LYS A 83 11.58 19.54 -3.42
C LYS A 83 13.06 19.42 -3.11
N ALA A 84 13.38 19.15 -1.84
CA ALA A 84 14.73 18.87 -1.40
C ALA A 84 15.01 17.36 -1.45
N LYS A 85 16.29 16.99 -1.54
CA LYS A 85 16.69 15.59 -1.49
C LYS A 85 16.22 14.95 -0.17
N TYR A 86 15.51 13.84 -0.29
CA TYR A 86 15.09 13.07 0.87
C TYR A 86 16.31 12.49 1.58
N THR A 87 16.47 12.84 2.86
CA THR A 87 17.60 12.41 3.69
C THR A 87 17.25 11.30 4.68
N GLY A 88 16.02 10.79 4.62
CA GLY A 88 15.49 9.78 5.53
C GLY A 88 14.66 10.36 6.66
N GLY A 89 14.17 9.49 7.55
CA GLY A 89 13.30 9.87 8.65
C GLY A 89 11.82 10.01 8.27
N ASN A 90 11.06 10.71 9.11
CA ASN A 90 9.61 10.89 8.95
C ASN A 90 9.25 12.22 8.24
N GLN A 91 10.11 12.69 7.36
CA GLN A 91 9.85 13.92 6.63
C GLN A 91 8.64 13.72 5.69
N PRO A 92 7.58 14.55 5.83
CA PRO A 92 6.45 14.47 4.92
C PRO A 92 6.83 14.97 3.51
N PRO A 93 6.22 14.43 2.45
CA PRO A 93 6.45 14.95 1.10
C PRO A 93 5.86 16.35 0.94
N ASP A 94 6.44 17.15 0.06
CA ASP A 94 5.90 18.47 -0.34
C ASP A 94 4.59 18.31 -1.10
N CYS A 95 4.47 17.27 -1.91
CA CYS A 95 3.23 16.85 -2.56
C CYS A 95 3.09 15.33 -2.45
N GLY A 96 1.91 14.86 -2.09
CA GLY A 96 1.62 13.46 -1.95
C GLY A 96 0.24 13.10 -2.51
N SER A 97 0.09 11.84 -2.93
CA SER A 97 -1.19 11.30 -3.37
C SER A 97 -1.37 9.90 -2.80
N PHE A 98 -2.53 9.63 -2.18
CA PHE A 98 -2.89 8.32 -1.64
C PHE A 98 -3.70 7.45 -2.60
N ASP A 99 -4.17 8.03 -3.71
CA ASP A 99 -4.93 7.33 -4.74
C ASP A 99 -4.22 7.27 -6.10
N GLY A 100 -3.11 8.01 -6.24
CA GLY A 100 -2.40 8.14 -7.51
C GLY A 100 -3.09 9.03 -8.55
N ILE A 101 -4.19 9.68 -8.18
CA ILE A 101 -5.03 10.49 -9.07
C ILE A 101 -4.94 11.96 -8.71
N THR A 102 -5.17 12.30 -7.44
CA THR A 102 -5.16 13.68 -6.94
C THR A 102 -4.07 13.87 -5.92
N GLY A 103 -3.21 14.84 -6.13
CA GLY A 103 -2.14 15.23 -5.22
C GLY A 103 -2.58 16.31 -4.24
N GLU A 104 -2.09 16.21 -3.02
CA GLU A 104 -2.24 17.22 -1.98
C GLU A 104 -0.87 17.85 -1.67
N GLY A 105 -0.85 19.15 -1.55
CA GLY A 105 0.37 19.93 -1.28
C GLY A 105 0.79 20.79 -2.46
N ASP A 106 2.08 20.90 -2.70
CA ASP A 106 2.66 21.73 -3.76
C ASP A 106 3.47 20.84 -4.74
N PRO A 107 3.04 20.71 -6.01
CA PRO A 107 2.03 21.51 -6.73
C PRO A 107 0.57 21.08 -6.51
N GLY A 108 0.29 19.86 -6.03
CA GLY A 108 -1.07 19.36 -5.90
C GLY A 108 -1.80 19.15 -7.23
N GLY A 109 -3.08 18.76 -7.17
CA GLY A 109 -3.95 18.63 -8.33
C GLY A 109 -3.84 17.27 -9.03
N ASN A 110 -4.13 17.23 -10.33
CA ASN A 110 -4.18 15.99 -11.10
C ASN A 110 -2.78 15.42 -11.34
N CYS A 111 -2.53 14.22 -10.82
CA CYS A 111 -1.24 13.55 -10.94
C CYS A 111 -0.90 13.16 -12.40
N ALA A 112 -1.88 12.78 -13.21
CA ALA A 112 -1.66 12.41 -14.60
C ALA A 112 -1.21 13.58 -15.47
N ALA A 113 -1.67 14.79 -15.15
CA ALA A 113 -1.30 16.01 -15.84
C ALA A 113 -0.09 16.74 -15.21
N CYS A 114 0.40 16.25 -14.06
CA CYS A 114 1.47 16.91 -13.32
C CYS A 114 2.80 16.82 -14.08
N PRO A 115 3.49 17.98 -14.30
CA PRO A 115 4.80 17.98 -14.96
C PRO A 115 5.86 17.17 -14.22
N LEU A 116 5.79 17.09 -12.90
CA LEU A 116 6.73 16.37 -12.06
C LEU A 116 6.54 14.84 -12.11
N ASN A 117 5.40 14.39 -12.61
CA ASN A 117 5.10 12.97 -12.84
C ASN A 117 5.48 12.52 -14.27
N ARG A 118 6.56 13.07 -14.81
CA ARG A 118 7.08 12.73 -16.14
C ARG A 118 8.55 12.36 -16.03
N PHE A 119 8.98 11.43 -16.87
CA PHE A 119 10.39 11.07 -16.97
C PHE A 119 11.22 12.28 -17.45
N GLY A 120 12.42 12.40 -16.95
CA GLY A 120 13.33 13.52 -17.23
C GLY A 120 13.20 14.69 -16.27
N THR A 121 12.28 14.66 -15.32
CA THR A 121 12.09 15.73 -14.32
C THR A 121 12.87 15.49 -13.04
N GLY A 122 13.31 14.28 -12.78
CA GLY A 122 14.11 13.87 -11.64
C GLY A 122 15.57 13.57 -12.00
N GLU A 123 16.33 13.09 -11.04
CA GLU A 123 17.72 12.70 -11.23
C GLU A 123 17.84 11.49 -12.19
N ASN A 124 18.87 11.52 -13.03
CA ASN A 124 19.18 10.44 -13.98
C ASN A 124 18.03 10.10 -14.95
N GLY A 125 17.24 11.08 -15.35
CA GLY A 125 16.11 10.89 -16.26
C GLY A 125 14.87 10.26 -15.63
N SER A 126 14.84 10.12 -14.31
CA SER A 126 13.68 9.60 -13.58
C SER A 126 12.57 10.64 -13.43
N LYS A 127 11.46 10.23 -12.82
CA LYS A 127 10.40 11.17 -12.42
C LYS A 127 10.78 11.85 -11.12
N ALA A 128 10.57 13.17 -11.02
CA ALA A 128 10.73 13.90 -9.77
C ALA A 128 9.72 13.43 -8.72
N CYS A 129 8.48 13.20 -9.12
CA CYS A 129 7.46 12.56 -8.28
C CYS A 129 7.66 11.04 -8.30
N LYS A 130 7.88 10.44 -7.13
CA LYS A 130 8.10 9.00 -7.00
C LYS A 130 6.76 8.28 -6.92
N ASN A 131 6.54 7.39 -7.88
CA ASN A 131 5.36 6.55 -7.92
C ASN A 131 5.66 5.26 -7.19
N ARG A 132 4.89 4.99 -6.16
CA ARG A 132 5.02 3.82 -5.29
C ARG A 132 3.68 3.13 -5.15
N ARG A 133 3.70 1.96 -4.55
CA ARG A 133 2.49 1.23 -4.19
C ARG A 133 2.60 0.79 -2.74
N ARG A 134 1.59 1.10 -1.95
CA ARG A 134 1.47 0.57 -0.60
C ARG A 134 0.72 -0.74 -0.66
N ILE A 135 1.27 -1.75 -0.03
CA ILE A 135 0.71 -3.10 0.00
C ILE A 135 0.48 -3.49 1.45
N TYR A 136 -0.73 -3.92 1.76
CA TYR A 136 -1.10 -4.46 3.06
C TYR A 136 -1.09 -5.98 2.96
N VAL A 137 -0.33 -6.62 3.82
CA VAL A 137 -0.13 -8.07 3.80
C VAL A 137 -0.43 -8.69 5.16
N LEU A 138 -0.92 -9.92 5.14
CA LEU A 138 -1.01 -10.78 6.31
C LEU A 138 0.04 -11.87 6.15
N ARG A 139 1.05 -11.87 7.02
CA ARG A 139 2.12 -12.87 6.99
C ARG A 139 1.63 -14.20 7.53
N GLU A 140 2.24 -15.29 7.06
CA GLU A 140 2.04 -16.61 7.63
C GLU A 140 2.39 -16.60 9.12
N GLY A 141 1.47 -17.07 9.96
CA GLY A 141 1.62 -17.11 11.42
C GLY A 141 1.07 -15.89 12.18
N GLU A 142 0.54 -14.88 11.50
CA GLU A 142 -0.06 -13.67 12.13
C GLU A 142 -1.57 -13.79 12.42
N ILE A 143 -2.12 -14.98 12.27
CA ILE A 143 -3.54 -15.24 12.54
C ILE A 143 -3.72 -15.70 13.99
#